data_12c42daffb87d21d5bfe3562390d47e3
#
_entry.id   12c42daffb87d21d5bfe3562390d47e3
#
_cell.length_a   1.000
_cell.length_b   1.000
_cell.length_c   1.000
_cell.angle_alpha   90.00
_cell.angle_beta   90.00
_cell.angle_gamma   90.00
#
_symmetry.space_group_name_H-M   'P 1'
#
loop_
_entity.id
_entity.type
_entity.pdbx_description
1 polymer ?
#
loop_
_entity_poly.entity_id
_entity_poly.type
_entity_poly.pdbx_seq_one_letter_code
_entity_poly.pdbx_strand_id
1 'polypeptide(L)'
;MVKSHEWLSKHQLNLAREKCAILKIKKPSLQDNTTFFLDNVPIQEVTNFKDLGILVSNDLKWSNHIEYISHRAYVTSFQITKSLNSKNIWTWLRVYQTYIRPKLENNTQVWSPYLIKDVNRIEKIQRRYTKFSFNKCSIPNTVRL
;
A
#
# COMPACT_ATOMS: atom_id res chain seq x y z
N MET A 1 -20.33 22.83 3.79
CA MET A 1 -18.94 23.18 3.44
C MET A 1 -18.50 24.55 3.96
N VAL A 2 -19.37 25.56 4.07
CA VAL A 2 -18.99 26.90 4.54
C VAL A 2 -18.35 26.91 5.94
N LYS A 3 -18.87 26.13 6.89
CA LYS A 3 -18.36 26.07 8.27
C LYS A 3 -16.92 25.50 8.38
N SER A 4 -16.55 24.59 7.48
CA SER A 4 -15.20 24.00 7.50
C SER A 4 -14.15 24.99 7.01
N HIS A 5 -14.48 25.81 6.01
CA HIS A 5 -13.58 26.81 5.46
C HIS A 5 -13.29 27.95 6.47
N GLU A 6 -14.34 28.42 7.16
CA GLU A 6 -14.20 29.43 8.22
C GLU A 6 -13.32 28.93 9.38
N TRP A 7 -13.50 27.65 9.75
CA TRP A 7 -12.68 27.04 10.79
C TRP A 7 -11.21 26.95 10.39
N LEU A 8 -10.93 26.50 9.15
CA LEU A 8 -9.57 26.39 8.62
C LEU A 8 -8.88 27.76 8.52
N SER A 9 -9.59 28.78 8.05
CA SER A 9 -9.08 30.17 7.98
C SER A 9 -8.74 30.71 9.35
N LYS A 10 -9.58 30.44 10.36
CA LYS A 10 -9.33 30.83 11.74
C LYS A 10 -8.07 30.19 12.34
N HIS A 11 -7.72 28.97 11.90
CA HIS A 11 -6.54 28.26 12.36
C HIS A 11 -5.33 28.39 11.41
N GLN A 12 -5.39 29.31 10.43
CA GLN A 12 -4.32 29.55 9.44
C GLN A 12 -3.91 28.27 8.67
N LEU A 13 -4.85 27.34 8.47
CA LEU A 13 -4.65 26.10 7.72
C LEU A 13 -5.13 26.27 6.29
N ASN A 14 -4.20 26.29 5.35
CA ASN A 14 -4.52 26.33 3.92
C ASN A 14 -4.84 24.95 3.39
N LEU A 15 -5.98 24.79 2.73
CA LEU A 15 -6.34 23.58 2.00
C LEU A 15 -5.45 23.43 0.75
N ALA A 16 -4.74 22.31 0.66
CA ALA A 16 -4.01 21.94 -0.54
C ALA A 16 -5.00 21.38 -1.58
N ARG A 17 -5.52 22.23 -2.47
CA ARG A 17 -6.53 21.87 -3.50
C ARG A 17 -6.07 20.72 -4.38
N GLU A 18 -4.79 20.70 -4.73
CA GLU A 18 -4.16 19.67 -5.57
C GLU A 18 -4.21 18.27 -4.94
N LYS A 19 -4.39 18.20 -3.62
CA LYS A 19 -4.50 16.93 -2.88
C LYS A 19 -5.95 16.53 -2.63
N CYS A 20 -6.91 17.37 -3.01
CA CYS A 20 -8.33 17.06 -2.84
C CYS A 20 -8.84 16.27 -4.04
N ALA A 21 -9.52 15.17 -3.77
CA ALA A 21 -10.17 14.35 -4.80
C ALA A 21 -11.48 13.79 -4.26
N ILE A 22 -12.39 13.45 -5.15
CA ILE A 22 -13.67 12.81 -4.81
C ILE A 22 -13.59 11.35 -5.21
N LEU A 23 -13.76 10.46 -4.23
CA LEU A 23 -13.91 9.04 -4.46
C LEU A 23 -15.38 8.66 -4.27
N LYS A 24 -16.10 8.42 -5.37
CA LYS A 24 -17.49 7.97 -5.31
C LYS A 24 -17.55 6.48 -5.03
N ILE A 25 -18.05 6.11 -3.84
CA ILE A 25 -18.25 4.72 -3.42
C ILE A 25 -19.70 4.35 -3.69
N LYS A 26 -20.02 3.90 -4.91
CA LYS A 26 -21.39 3.50 -5.27
C LYS A 26 -21.45 2.42 -6.35
N LYS A 27 -22.56 1.67 -6.34
CA LYS A 27 -22.97 0.84 -7.49
C LYS A 27 -23.28 1.74 -8.70
N PRO A 28 -22.94 1.33 -9.93
CA PRO A 28 -23.06 2.18 -11.13
C PRO A 28 -24.50 2.52 -11.56
N SER A 29 -25.52 2.16 -10.81
CA SER A 29 -26.94 2.28 -11.20
C SER A 29 -27.57 3.67 -11.00
N LEU A 30 -26.88 4.61 -10.39
CA LEU A 30 -27.35 5.99 -10.23
C LEU A 30 -26.30 6.93 -10.85
N GLN A 31 -26.63 7.50 -12.01
CA GLN A 31 -25.90 8.59 -12.64
C GLN A 31 -26.03 9.86 -11.77
N ASP A 32 -25.22 9.90 -10.74
CA ASP A 32 -25.11 11.08 -9.87
C ASP A 32 -24.03 11.99 -10.47
N ASN A 33 -24.44 12.85 -11.40
CA ASN A 33 -23.57 13.82 -12.07
C ASN A 33 -23.28 15.04 -11.17
N THR A 34 -23.31 14.86 -9.86
CA THR A 34 -23.05 15.95 -8.92
C THR A 34 -21.56 16.33 -8.98
N THR A 35 -21.29 17.50 -9.49
CA THR A 35 -19.95 18.10 -9.44
C THR A 35 -19.78 18.83 -8.11
N PHE A 36 -18.72 18.54 -7.41
CA PHE A 36 -18.38 19.22 -6.15
C PHE A 36 -17.33 20.31 -6.43
N PHE A 37 -17.47 21.44 -5.76
CA PHE A 37 -16.58 22.58 -5.91
C PHE A 37 -15.88 22.89 -4.58
N LEU A 38 -14.62 23.25 -4.66
CA LEU A 38 -13.83 23.81 -3.57
C LEU A 38 -13.32 25.19 -4.02
N ASP A 39 -13.74 26.26 -3.34
CA ASP A 39 -13.44 27.66 -3.71
C ASP A 39 -13.76 27.96 -5.19
N ASN A 40 -14.95 27.56 -5.67
CA ASN A 40 -15.43 27.69 -7.05
C ASN A 40 -14.63 26.91 -8.12
N VAL A 41 -13.70 26.03 -7.69
CA VAL A 41 -12.95 25.15 -8.58
C VAL A 41 -13.53 23.73 -8.46
N PRO A 42 -13.84 23.04 -9.58
CA PRO A 42 -14.36 21.69 -9.53
C PRO A 42 -13.28 20.74 -9.02
N ILE A 43 -13.67 19.86 -8.08
CA ILE A 43 -12.79 18.81 -7.54
C ILE A 43 -12.82 17.61 -8.50
N GLN A 44 -11.63 17.07 -8.79
CA GLN A 44 -11.49 15.91 -9.66
C GLN A 44 -12.08 14.65 -9.03
N GLU A 45 -12.88 13.92 -9.80
CA GLU A 45 -13.35 12.59 -9.44
C GLU A 45 -12.31 11.54 -9.81
N VAL A 46 -12.01 10.64 -8.86
CA VAL A 46 -11.04 9.57 -9.04
C VAL A 46 -11.63 8.21 -8.67
N THR A 47 -11.16 7.17 -9.33
CA THR A 47 -11.57 5.78 -9.04
C THR A 47 -10.74 5.15 -7.93
N ASN A 48 -9.53 5.66 -7.71
CA ASN A 48 -8.61 5.22 -6.66
C ASN A 48 -7.97 6.44 -6.02
N PHE A 49 -7.90 6.44 -4.71
CA PHE A 49 -7.26 7.51 -3.95
C PHE A 49 -6.25 6.94 -2.95
N LYS A 50 -5.08 7.57 -2.87
CA LYS A 50 -4.04 7.17 -1.93
C LYS A 50 -4.05 8.08 -0.72
N ASP A 51 -4.44 7.56 0.42
CA ASP A 51 -4.41 8.27 1.70
C ASP A 51 -3.51 7.55 2.71
N LEU A 52 -2.62 8.30 3.37
CA LEU A 52 -1.66 7.79 4.37
C LEU A 52 -0.92 6.50 3.94
N GLY A 53 -0.69 6.35 2.65
CA GLY A 53 -0.01 5.19 2.09
C GLY A 53 -0.93 4.03 1.71
N ILE A 54 -2.22 4.11 2.02
CA ILE A 54 -3.23 3.13 1.66
C ILE A 54 -3.90 3.56 0.35
N LEU A 55 -4.03 2.64 -0.59
CA LEU A 55 -4.76 2.86 -1.84
C LEU A 55 -6.20 2.38 -1.65
N VAL A 56 -7.13 3.33 -1.59
CA VAL A 56 -8.57 3.06 -1.49
C VAL A 56 -9.17 3.10 -2.89
N SER A 57 -9.93 2.06 -3.25
CA SER A 57 -10.64 1.96 -4.52
C SER A 57 -12.13 2.23 -4.35
N ASN A 58 -12.80 2.71 -5.39
CA ASN A 58 -14.24 3.01 -5.40
C ASN A 58 -15.14 1.78 -5.15
N ASP A 59 -14.62 0.57 -5.41
CA ASP A 59 -15.29 -0.71 -5.14
C ASP A 59 -15.00 -1.28 -3.74
N LEU A 60 -14.21 -0.55 -2.92
CA LEU A 60 -13.75 -0.94 -1.59
C LEU A 60 -13.01 -2.28 -1.54
N LYS A 61 -12.47 -2.76 -2.66
CA LYS A 61 -11.64 -3.95 -2.68
C LYS A 61 -10.18 -3.60 -2.46
N TRP A 62 -9.50 -4.44 -1.68
CA TRP A 62 -8.09 -4.25 -1.34
C TRP A 62 -7.11 -4.81 -2.37
N SER A 63 -7.59 -5.47 -3.43
CA SER A 63 -6.72 -6.10 -4.43
C SER A 63 -5.72 -5.13 -5.07
N ASN A 64 -6.16 -3.90 -5.40
CA ASN A 64 -5.29 -2.86 -5.96
C ASN A 64 -4.22 -2.41 -4.95
N HIS A 65 -4.61 -2.25 -3.69
CA HIS A 65 -3.67 -1.91 -2.62
C HIS A 65 -2.64 -3.03 -2.39
N ILE A 66 -3.11 -4.28 -2.32
CA ILE A 66 -2.25 -5.45 -2.12
C ILE A 66 -1.28 -5.64 -3.28
N GLU A 67 -1.72 -5.38 -4.52
CA GLU A 67 -0.84 -5.36 -5.67
C GLU A 67 0.26 -4.31 -5.56
N TYR A 68 -0.12 -3.09 -5.19
CA TYR A 68 0.80 -1.97 -5.00
C TYR A 68 1.86 -2.26 -3.94
N ILE A 69 1.47 -2.71 -2.73
CA ILE A 69 2.42 -3.01 -1.65
C ILE A 69 3.31 -4.21 -1.97
N SER A 70 2.74 -5.25 -2.59
CA SER A 70 3.48 -6.43 -3.04
C SER A 70 4.55 -6.07 -4.07
N HIS A 71 4.21 -5.22 -5.05
CA HIS A 71 5.19 -4.75 -6.03
C HIS A 71 6.32 -3.97 -5.37
N ARG A 72 6.02 -3.04 -4.47
CA ARG A 72 7.04 -2.27 -3.73
C ARG A 72 7.94 -3.16 -2.88
N ALA A 73 7.37 -4.13 -2.17
CA ALA A 73 8.14 -5.08 -1.36
C ALA A 73 9.03 -5.96 -2.26
N TYR A 74 8.51 -6.40 -3.40
CA TYR A 74 9.28 -7.17 -4.38
C TYR A 74 10.48 -6.40 -4.93
N VAL A 75 10.29 -5.15 -5.39
CA VAL A 75 11.37 -4.30 -5.90
C VAL A 75 12.44 -4.09 -4.83
N THR A 76 12.02 -3.77 -3.60
CA THR A 76 12.96 -3.60 -2.47
C THR A 76 13.73 -4.89 -2.19
N SER A 77 13.05 -6.03 -2.14
CA SER A 77 13.70 -7.32 -1.90
C SER A 77 14.74 -7.63 -2.99
N PHE A 78 14.41 -7.34 -4.25
CA PHE A 78 15.31 -7.55 -5.38
C PHE A 78 16.54 -6.65 -5.32
N GLN A 79 16.38 -5.37 -5.02
CA GLN A 79 17.49 -4.43 -4.86
C GLN A 79 18.44 -4.87 -3.75
N ILE A 80 17.89 -5.24 -2.58
CA ILE A 80 18.69 -5.69 -1.45
C ILE A 80 19.41 -7.01 -1.77
N THR A 81 18.74 -7.96 -2.40
CA THR A 81 19.36 -9.25 -2.74
C THR A 81 20.49 -9.12 -3.77
N LYS A 82 20.45 -8.07 -4.60
CA LYS A 82 21.57 -7.75 -5.51
C LYS A 82 22.73 -7.06 -4.81
N SER A 83 22.44 -6.15 -3.88
CA SER A 83 23.46 -5.30 -3.24
C SER A 83 24.15 -6.00 -2.07
N LEU A 84 23.42 -6.86 -1.35
CA LEU A 84 23.94 -7.50 -0.14
C LEU A 84 24.57 -8.85 -0.45
N ASN A 85 25.85 -9.00 -0.11
CA ASN A 85 26.57 -10.26 -0.21
C ASN A 85 26.98 -10.76 1.18
N SER A 86 26.04 -11.35 1.91
CA SER A 86 26.27 -11.92 3.24
C SER A 86 25.93 -13.42 3.25
N LYS A 87 26.73 -14.22 3.96
CA LYS A 87 26.47 -15.64 4.23
C LYS A 87 25.78 -15.85 5.58
N ASN A 88 25.57 -14.78 6.36
CA ASN A 88 24.98 -14.85 7.68
C ASN A 88 23.45 -14.73 7.58
N ILE A 89 22.72 -15.77 8.02
CA ILE A 89 21.27 -15.80 8.01
C ILE A 89 20.62 -14.71 8.87
N TRP A 90 21.25 -14.33 9.98
CA TRP A 90 20.75 -13.27 10.86
C TRP A 90 20.73 -11.91 10.18
N THR A 91 21.70 -11.64 9.30
CA THR A 91 21.70 -10.42 8.46
C THR A 91 20.49 -10.38 7.55
N TRP A 92 20.18 -11.51 6.87
CA TRP A 92 19.02 -11.60 5.99
C TRP A 92 17.71 -11.48 6.75
N LEU A 93 17.62 -12.06 7.96
CA LEU A 93 16.45 -11.94 8.80
C LEU A 93 16.21 -10.49 9.25
N ARG A 94 17.25 -9.79 9.70
CA ARG A 94 17.14 -8.37 10.07
C ARG A 94 16.74 -7.49 8.89
N VAL A 95 17.32 -7.73 7.73
CA VAL A 95 16.97 -7.02 6.49
C VAL A 95 15.48 -7.23 6.14
N TYR A 96 14.98 -8.45 6.26
CA TYR A 96 13.56 -8.73 6.05
C TYR A 96 12.68 -7.95 7.00
N GLN A 97 12.96 -8.02 8.30
CA GLN A 97 12.20 -7.36 9.35
C GLN A 97 12.20 -5.83 9.22
N THR A 98 13.32 -5.25 8.76
CA THR A 98 13.47 -3.79 8.70
C THR A 98 12.95 -3.19 7.40
N TYR A 99 13.15 -3.84 6.26
CA TYR A 99 12.91 -3.22 4.95
C TYR A 99 11.76 -3.83 4.16
N ILE A 100 11.48 -5.12 4.32
CA ILE A 100 10.49 -5.83 3.49
C ILE A 100 9.17 -5.97 4.23
N ARG A 101 9.21 -6.54 5.44
CA ARG A 101 8.03 -6.79 6.26
C ARG A 101 7.20 -5.53 6.51
N PRO A 102 7.76 -4.36 6.87
CA PRO A 102 6.96 -3.17 7.10
C PRO A 102 6.21 -2.69 5.86
N LYS A 103 6.73 -2.95 4.65
CA LYS A 103 6.03 -2.60 3.40
C LYS A 103 4.83 -3.49 3.12
N LEU A 104 4.83 -4.72 3.63
CA LEU A 104 3.74 -5.68 3.48
C LEU A 104 2.69 -5.56 4.59
N GLU A 105 3.08 -5.10 5.78
CA GLU A 105 2.23 -5.11 6.97
C GLU A 105 1.79 -3.71 7.41
N ASN A 106 2.22 -2.65 6.72
CA ASN A 106 1.86 -1.29 7.11
C ASN A 106 0.34 -1.10 7.07
N ASN A 107 -0.22 -0.63 8.19
CA ASN A 107 -1.66 -0.34 8.34
C ASN A 107 -2.58 -1.55 8.06
N THR A 108 -2.14 -2.78 8.31
CA THR A 108 -2.98 -3.99 8.14
C THR A 108 -4.25 -3.98 8.96
N GLN A 109 -4.33 -3.15 9.98
CA GLN A 109 -5.54 -2.95 10.79
C GLN A 109 -6.69 -2.31 9.99
N VAL A 110 -6.36 -1.54 8.93
CA VAL A 110 -7.33 -0.88 8.07
C VAL A 110 -7.71 -1.78 6.89
N TRP A 111 -6.74 -2.48 6.35
CA TRP A 111 -6.93 -3.39 5.23
C TRP A 111 -6.50 -4.81 5.63
N SER A 112 -7.27 -5.80 5.26
CA SER A 112 -6.93 -7.21 5.45
C SER A 112 -7.31 -7.99 4.21
N PRO A 113 -6.42 -8.83 3.67
CA PRO A 113 -6.75 -9.63 2.50
C PRO A 113 -7.75 -10.72 2.87
N TYR A 114 -8.92 -10.71 2.26
CA TYR A 114 -9.93 -11.77 2.41
C TYR A 114 -9.98 -12.72 1.21
N LEU A 115 -9.41 -12.31 0.08
CA LEU A 115 -9.33 -13.14 -1.12
C LEU A 115 -8.06 -13.98 -1.09
N ILE A 116 -8.19 -15.28 -1.32
CA ILE A 116 -7.06 -16.23 -1.37
C ILE A 116 -5.97 -15.80 -2.37
N LYS A 117 -6.36 -15.24 -3.51
CA LYS A 117 -5.41 -14.70 -4.51
C LYS A 117 -4.50 -13.61 -3.93
N ASP A 118 -5.06 -12.76 -3.08
CA ASP A 118 -4.35 -11.61 -2.50
C ASP A 118 -3.45 -12.05 -1.34
N VAL A 119 -3.91 -12.99 -0.52
CA VAL A 119 -3.09 -13.67 0.49
C VAL A 119 -1.89 -14.35 -0.17
N ASN A 120 -2.13 -15.15 -1.20
CA ASN A 120 -1.08 -15.85 -1.95
C ASN A 120 -0.06 -14.89 -2.58
N ARG A 121 -0.49 -13.67 -2.99
CA ARG A 121 0.39 -12.66 -3.55
C ARG A 121 1.39 -12.15 -2.51
N ILE A 122 0.94 -11.88 -1.30
CA ILE A 122 1.80 -11.45 -0.18
C ILE A 122 2.75 -12.58 0.22
N GLU A 123 2.24 -13.79 0.42
CA GLU A 123 3.04 -14.95 0.80
C GLU A 123 4.10 -15.29 -0.25
N LYS A 124 3.81 -15.10 -1.53
CA LYS A 124 4.78 -15.33 -2.61
C LYS A 124 6.04 -14.49 -2.43
N ILE A 125 5.92 -13.25 -1.95
CA ILE A 125 7.06 -12.37 -1.68
C ILE A 125 7.89 -12.94 -0.52
N GLN A 126 7.22 -13.32 0.58
CA GLN A 126 7.89 -13.91 1.74
C GLN A 126 8.62 -15.21 1.36
N ARG A 127 7.95 -16.14 0.71
CA ARG A 127 8.52 -17.43 0.28
C ARG A 127 9.72 -17.23 -0.65
N ARG A 128 9.61 -16.28 -1.60
CA ARG A 128 10.72 -15.97 -2.51
C ARG A 128 11.94 -15.44 -1.76
N TYR A 129 11.74 -14.48 -0.87
CA TYR A 129 12.83 -13.91 -0.07
C TYR A 129 13.49 -14.96 0.82
N THR A 130 12.68 -15.74 1.54
CA THR A 130 13.17 -16.82 2.43
C THR A 130 13.98 -17.85 1.65
N LYS A 131 13.46 -18.32 0.51
CA LYS A 131 14.16 -19.27 -0.36
C LYS A 131 15.52 -18.72 -0.83
N PHE A 132 15.55 -17.44 -1.21
CA PHE A 132 16.80 -16.78 -1.63
C PHE A 132 17.81 -16.72 -0.46
N SER A 133 17.37 -16.29 0.72
CA SER A 133 18.21 -16.16 1.91
C SER A 133 18.85 -17.50 2.32
N PHE A 134 18.05 -18.57 2.34
CA PHE A 134 18.54 -19.92 2.65
C PHE A 134 19.55 -20.41 1.61
N ASN A 135 19.32 -20.18 0.33
CA ASN A 135 20.25 -20.56 -0.72
C ASN A 135 21.61 -19.82 -0.58
N LYS A 136 21.56 -18.52 -0.25
CA LYS A 136 22.79 -17.72 -0.04
C LYS A 136 23.59 -18.16 1.19
N CYS A 137 22.91 -18.62 2.23
CA CYS A 137 23.55 -19.09 3.46
C CYS A 137 23.96 -20.57 3.42
N SER A 138 23.77 -21.26 2.29
CA SER A 138 24.07 -22.70 2.12
C SER A 138 23.43 -23.60 3.19
N ILE A 139 22.23 -23.23 3.66
CA ILE A 139 21.49 -24.00 4.65
C ILE A 139 20.78 -25.17 3.93
N PRO A 140 20.96 -26.42 4.40
CA PRO A 140 20.35 -27.59 3.78
C PRO A 140 18.82 -27.50 3.75
N ASN A 141 18.22 -28.09 2.71
CA ASN A 141 16.75 -28.04 2.49
C ASN A 141 15.94 -28.69 3.63
N THR A 142 16.55 -29.53 4.44
CA THR A 142 15.95 -30.21 5.59
C THR A 142 15.54 -29.29 6.74
N VAL A 143 16.03 -28.06 6.79
CA VAL A 143 15.72 -27.06 7.83
C VAL A 143 14.71 -26.01 7.33
N ARG A 144 14.16 -26.18 6.13
CA ARG A 144 13.16 -25.27 5.58
C ARG A 144 11.78 -25.65 6.12
N LEU A 145 11.26 -24.85 7.02
CA LEU A 145 9.85 -24.87 7.46
C LEU A 145 8.91 -24.34 6.38
#